data_9a887dfc7d16aa6f634dbbd5d5cd0eb8
#
_entry.id   9a887dfc7d16aa6f634dbbd5d5cd0eb8
#
_cell.length_a   1.000
_cell.length_b   1.000
_cell.length_c   1.000
_cell.angle_alpha   90.00
_cell.angle_beta   90.00
_cell.angle_gamma   90.00
#
_symmetry.space_group_name_H-M   'P 1'
#
loop_
_entity.id
_entity.type
_entity.pdbx_description
1 polymer ?
#
loop_
_entity_poly.entity_id
_entity_poly.type
_entity_poly.pdbx_seq_one_letter_code
_entity_poly.pdbx_strand_id
1 'polypeptide(L)'
;MNSEVHASTSEAVLRRILGGMSVFTLLMTIPQVLTIWIGHQAAGVSLFTWSAYLLSAVLWLWFGIHKKDKNIYLPCIGWIMLDIGVIAGVIIYG
;
A
#
# COMPACT_ATOMS: atom_id res chain seq x y z
N MET A 1 -31.00 17.83 1.68
CA MET A 1 -29.87 18.76 1.45
C MET A 1 -28.81 18.68 2.55
N ASN A 2 -29.18 18.80 3.83
CA ASN A 2 -28.21 18.71 4.92
C ASN A 2 -27.53 17.35 4.99
N SER A 3 -28.22 16.26 4.70
CA SER A 3 -27.67 14.93 4.71
C SER A 3 -26.60 14.74 3.62
N GLU A 4 -26.81 15.36 2.46
CA GLU A 4 -25.82 15.31 1.39
C GLU A 4 -24.56 16.09 1.75
N VAL A 5 -24.73 17.27 2.38
CA VAL A 5 -23.59 18.06 2.84
C VAL A 5 -22.81 17.29 3.91
N HIS A 6 -23.49 16.68 4.88
CA HIS A 6 -22.84 15.87 5.91
C HIS A 6 -22.15 14.65 5.33
N ALA A 7 -22.79 13.94 4.41
CA ALA A 7 -22.20 12.78 3.74
C ALA A 7 -20.95 13.19 2.97
N SER A 8 -20.98 14.31 2.25
CA SER A 8 -19.84 14.82 1.50
C SER A 8 -18.69 15.21 2.43
N THR A 9 -19.01 15.87 3.56
CA THR A 9 -18.00 16.25 4.55
C THR A 9 -17.39 15.04 5.22
N SER A 10 -18.21 14.07 5.64
CA SER A 10 -17.76 12.82 6.23
C SER A 10 -16.89 12.03 5.26
N GLU A 11 -17.28 11.98 3.99
CA GLU A 11 -16.50 11.32 2.96
C GLU A 11 -15.15 11.99 2.77
N ALA A 12 -15.09 13.32 2.77
CA ALA A 12 -13.84 14.05 2.63
C ALA A 12 -12.90 13.80 3.82
N VAL A 13 -13.43 13.79 5.04
CA VAL A 13 -12.66 13.49 6.24
C VAL A 13 -12.16 12.05 6.20
N LEU A 14 -13.02 11.11 5.87
CA LEU A 14 -12.66 9.70 5.77
C LEU A 14 -11.56 9.49 4.71
N ARG A 15 -11.68 10.14 3.57
CA ARG A 15 -10.67 10.07 2.50
C ARG A 15 -9.31 10.56 2.98
N ARG A 16 -9.27 11.64 3.76
CA ARG A 16 -8.03 12.16 4.34
C ARG A 16 -7.43 11.19 5.36
N ILE A 17 -8.27 10.60 6.21
CA ILE A 17 -7.83 9.62 7.20
C ILE A 17 -7.26 8.39 6.50
N LEU A 18 -7.97 7.86 5.50
CA LEU A 18 -7.52 6.69 4.76
C LEU A 18 -6.22 6.98 4.00
N GLY A 19 -6.10 8.16 3.41
CA GLY A 19 -4.87 8.58 2.74
C GLY A 19 -3.70 8.66 3.71
N GLY A 20 -3.91 9.27 4.88
CA GLY A 20 -2.90 9.36 5.93
C GLY A 20 -2.49 7.99 6.47
N MET A 21 -3.46 7.12 6.69
CA MET A 21 -3.19 5.74 7.13
C MET A 21 -2.44 4.94 6.07
N SER A 22 -2.79 5.13 4.81
CA SER A 22 -2.10 4.46 3.72
C SER A 22 -0.63 4.87 3.66
N VAL A 23 -0.33 6.15 3.79
CA VAL A 23 1.05 6.65 3.83
C VAL A 23 1.77 6.15 5.07
N PHE A 24 1.10 6.17 6.23
CA PHE A 24 1.68 5.69 7.48
C PHE A 24 2.08 4.22 7.39
N THR A 25 1.18 3.36 6.91
CA THR A 25 1.47 1.93 6.77
C THR A 25 2.56 1.68 5.73
N LEU A 26 2.59 2.47 4.67
CA LEU A 26 3.64 2.42 3.66
C LEU A 26 5.01 2.71 4.28
N LEU A 27 5.11 3.78 5.07
CA LEU A 27 6.35 4.15 5.74
C LEU A 27 6.79 3.09 6.76
N MET A 28 5.84 2.47 7.46
CA MET A 28 6.14 1.42 8.42
C MET A 28 6.63 0.13 7.75
N THR A 29 6.37 -0.04 6.46
CA THR A 29 6.87 -1.18 5.69
C THR A 29 8.34 -1.03 5.32
N ILE A 30 8.86 0.20 5.24
CA ILE A 30 10.26 0.44 4.88
C ILE A 30 11.24 -0.26 5.81
N PRO A 31 11.11 -0.20 7.16
CA PRO A 31 12.03 -0.93 8.04
C PRO A 31 12.03 -2.43 7.76
N GLN A 32 10.88 -3.01 7.41
CA GLN A 32 10.78 -4.43 7.09
C GLN A 32 11.56 -4.77 5.81
N VAL A 33 11.43 -3.94 4.79
CA VAL A 33 12.20 -4.13 3.55
C VAL A 33 13.69 -4.04 3.83
N LEU A 34 14.11 -3.06 4.63
CA LEU A 34 15.51 -2.91 5.01
C LEU A 34 16.03 -4.12 5.80
N THR A 35 15.23 -4.66 6.70
CA THR A 35 15.59 -5.85 7.46
C THR A 35 15.85 -7.03 6.53
N ILE A 36 15.04 -7.20 5.49
CA ILE A 36 15.21 -8.30 4.54
C ILE A 36 16.50 -8.09 3.71
N TRP A 37 16.70 -6.90 3.18
CA TRP A 37 17.81 -6.65 2.26
C TRP A 37 19.16 -6.45 2.96
N ILE A 38 19.18 -5.69 4.06
CA ILE A 38 20.41 -5.40 4.79
C ILE A 38 20.73 -6.51 5.77
N GLY A 39 19.72 -6.96 6.53
CA GLY A 39 19.88 -8.01 7.53
C GLY A 39 19.85 -9.43 6.98
N HIS A 40 19.49 -9.61 5.70
CA HIS A 40 19.32 -10.93 5.07
C HIS A 40 18.34 -11.82 5.83
N GLN A 41 17.32 -11.22 6.44
CA GLN A 41 16.37 -11.92 7.30
C GLN A 41 14.99 -11.92 6.64
N ALA A 42 14.73 -12.97 5.88
CA ALA A 42 13.42 -13.17 5.25
C ALA A 42 12.63 -14.31 5.89
N ALA A 43 13.16 -14.91 6.97
CA ALA A 43 12.47 -15.99 7.67
C ALA A 43 11.14 -15.46 8.25
N GLY A 44 10.07 -16.23 8.09
CA GLY A 44 8.75 -15.86 8.57
C GLY A 44 8.00 -14.89 7.67
N VAL A 45 8.60 -14.40 6.59
CA VAL A 45 7.91 -13.56 5.62
C VAL A 45 7.21 -14.47 4.60
N SER A 46 5.88 -14.32 4.48
CA SER A 46 5.07 -15.14 3.60
C SER A 46 5.11 -14.60 2.18
N LEU A 47 5.73 -15.33 1.27
CA LEU A 47 5.73 -15.00 -0.15
C LEU A 47 4.31 -14.94 -0.72
N PHE A 48 3.46 -15.87 -0.29
CA PHE A 48 2.05 -15.92 -0.72
C PHE A 48 1.31 -14.64 -0.30
N THR A 49 1.46 -14.23 0.96
CA THR A 49 0.79 -13.03 1.50
C THR A 49 1.24 -11.77 0.75
N TRP A 50 2.54 -11.61 0.54
CA TRP A 50 3.05 -10.42 -0.14
C TRP A 50 2.71 -10.41 -1.63
N SER A 51 2.61 -11.59 -2.25
CA SER A 51 2.12 -11.69 -3.63
C SER A 51 0.66 -11.27 -3.73
N ALA A 52 -0.16 -11.64 -2.75
CA ALA A 52 -1.55 -11.20 -2.69
C ALA A 52 -1.64 -9.68 -2.51
N TYR A 53 -0.78 -9.10 -1.68
CA TYR A 53 -0.72 -7.65 -1.50
C TYR A 53 -0.32 -6.95 -2.80
N LEU A 54 0.64 -7.49 -3.53
CA LEU A 54 1.05 -6.94 -4.82
C LEU A 54 -0.11 -6.95 -5.81
N LEU A 55 -0.82 -8.06 -5.92
CA LEU A 55 -1.99 -8.17 -6.78
C LEU A 55 -3.05 -7.14 -6.39
N SER A 56 -3.33 -7.02 -5.11
CA SER A 56 -4.29 -6.04 -4.60
C SER A 56 -3.86 -4.62 -4.96
N ALA A 57 -2.58 -4.28 -4.79
CA ALA A 57 -2.05 -2.95 -5.10
C ALA A 57 -2.18 -2.64 -6.59
N VAL A 58 -1.93 -3.62 -7.46
CA VAL A 58 -2.08 -3.44 -8.92
C VAL A 58 -3.53 -3.16 -9.28
N LEU A 59 -4.47 -3.91 -8.68
CA LEU A 59 -5.89 -3.69 -8.94
C LEU A 59 -6.35 -2.32 -8.44
N TRP A 60 -5.90 -1.91 -7.24
CA TRP A 60 -6.21 -0.59 -6.71
C TRP A 60 -5.58 0.53 -7.54
N LEU A 61 -4.37 0.31 -8.07
CA LEU A 61 -3.72 1.26 -8.97
C LEU A 61 -4.56 1.46 -10.23
N TRP A 62 -5.02 0.37 -10.83
CA TRP A 62 -5.88 0.44 -12.01
C TRP A 62 -7.16 1.21 -11.71
N PHE A 63 -7.82 0.89 -10.60
CA PHE A 63 -9.02 1.59 -10.16
C PHE A 63 -8.75 3.09 -9.95
N GLY A 64 -7.66 3.43 -9.27
CA GLY A 64 -7.31 4.82 -9.00
C GLY A 64 -7.01 5.61 -10.26
N ILE A 65 -6.31 5.02 -11.22
CA ILE A 65 -6.03 5.66 -12.51
C ILE A 65 -7.33 5.86 -13.28
N HIS A 66 -8.20 4.85 -13.29
CA HIS A 66 -9.48 4.93 -13.98
C HIS A 66 -10.35 6.05 -13.40
N LYS A 67 -10.33 6.24 -12.09
CA LYS A 67 -11.05 7.31 -11.40
C LYS A 67 -10.30 8.64 -11.40
N LYS A 68 -9.05 8.66 -11.87
CA LYS A 68 -8.17 9.84 -11.85
C LYS A 68 -8.02 10.40 -10.44
N ASP A 69 -7.93 9.54 -9.44
CA ASP A 69 -7.85 9.92 -8.04
C ASP A 69 -6.43 9.70 -7.53
N LYS A 70 -5.68 10.78 -7.37
CA LYS A 70 -4.29 10.74 -6.91
C LYS A 70 -4.14 10.14 -5.51
N ASN A 71 -5.16 10.31 -4.67
CA ASN A 71 -5.12 9.77 -3.30
C ASN A 71 -5.18 8.25 -3.30
N ILE A 72 -5.61 7.64 -4.40
CA ILE A 72 -5.66 6.18 -4.55
C ILE A 72 -4.42 5.69 -5.27
N TYR A 73 -4.09 6.24 -6.46
CA TYR A 73 -3.06 5.63 -7.28
C TYR A 73 -1.63 5.95 -6.83
N LEU A 74 -1.38 7.12 -6.21
CA LEU A 74 -0.02 7.45 -5.76
C LEU A 74 0.47 6.51 -4.65
N PRO A 75 -0.31 6.25 -3.57
CA PRO A 75 0.11 5.25 -2.58
C PRO A 75 0.26 3.85 -3.18
N CYS A 76 -0.56 3.48 -4.17
CA CYS A 76 -0.46 2.17 -4.79
C CYS A 76 0.87 1.98 -5.52
N ILE A 77 1.39 3.01 -6.16
CA ILE A 77 2.71 2.95 -6.80
C ILE A 77 3.79 2.64 -5.75
N GLY A 78 3.76 3.34 -4.60
CA GLY A 78 4.68 3.07 -3.50
C GLY A 78 4.54 1.67 -2.96
N TRP A 79 3.32 1.17 -2.77
CA TRP A 79 3.07 -0.18 -2.29
C TRP A 79 3.58 -1.23 -3.28
N ILE A 80 3.38 -1.02 -4.58
CA ILE A 80 3.88 -1.95 -5.60
C ILE A 80 5.39 -2.05 -5.52
N MET A 81 6.08 -0.92 -5.39
CA MET A 81 7.54 -0.91 -5.28
C MET A 81 8.02 -1.65 -4.03
N LEU A 82 7.39 -1.41 -2.88
CA LEU A 82 7.75 -2.09 -1.64
C LEU A 82 7.42 -3.58 -1.69
N ASP A 83 6.27 -3.95 -2.24
CA ASP A 83 5.87 -5.35 -2.36
C ASP A 83 6.84 -6.12 -3.24
N ILE A 84 7.28 -5.52 -4.35
CA ILE A 84 8.29 -6.12 -5.22
C ILE A 84 9.60 -6.27 -4.46
N GLY A 85 9.99 -5.26 -3.69
CA GLY A 85 11.20 -5.32 -2.86
C GLY A 85 11.17 -6.46 -1.86
N VAL A 86 10.03 -6.63 -1.17
CA VAL A 86 9.86 -7.73 -0.20
C VAL A 86 9.91 -9.09 -0.91
N ILE A 87 9.16 -9.23 -2.01
CA ILE A 87 9.11 -10.50 -2.75
C ILE A 87 10.48 -10.88 -3.29
N ALA A 88 11.19 -9.93 -3.90
CA ALA A 88 12.53 -10.17 -4.41
C ALA A 88 13.50 -10.55 -3.28
N GLY A 89 13.41 -9.86 -2.14
CA GLY A 89 14.23 -10.18 -0.97
C GLY A 89 13.96 -11.57 -0.41
N VAL A 90 12.70 -11.99 -0.36
CA VAL A 90 12.33 -13.34 0.08
C VAL A 90 12.87 -14.40 -0.88
N ILE A 91 12.80 -14.15 -2.18
CA ILE A 91 13.33 -15.09 -3.17
C ILE A 91 14.85 -15.21 -3.05
N ILE A 92 15.56 -14.10 -2.83
CA ILE A 92 17.02 -14.08 -2.76
C ILE A 92 17.55 -14.60 -1.42
N TYR A 93 16.94 -14.21 -0.30
CA TYR A 93 17.44 -14.47 1.04
C TYR A 93 16.60 -15.46 1.85
N GLY A 94 15.43 -15.80 1.35
CA GLY A 94 14.51 -16.73 2.03
C GLY A 94 14.74 -18.21 1.67
#